data_d218bf7a7bb215cd9e5d3b13adafb105
#
_entry.id   d218bf7a7bb215cd9e5d3b13adafb105
#
_cell.length_a   1.000
_cell.length_b   1.000
_cell.length_c   1.000
_cell.angle_alpha   90.00
_cell.angle_beta   90.00
_cell.angle_gamma   90.00
#
_symmetry.space_group_name_H-M   'P 1'
#
loop_
_entity.id
_entity.type
_entity.pdbx_description
1 polymer ?
#
loop_
_entity_poly.entity_id
_entity_poly.type
_entity_poly.pdbx_seq_one_letter_code
_entity_poly.pdbx_strand_id
1 'polypeptide(L)'
;MRWFKGLILSILLGPLPCMAAFEQITIVKSGDNSYFDQTIATLVNHVDPTMRFRIVMAQELNSDSIDPGMQNLLVALGQSAVEAIKGFDGRTNSINAYLTLEQYNNLEIDHQVTVLLDQPLYRYLAFCKLMLGVDSIGLIEGSETKPKSAEVNTLDEFSLTLNRYQVDPANKLLPVLRDLLQHNDSLLMLPQQSIYNRNTVKGVLLTSYRSRKPVVSYSPAHVKSGAVASIFSSPVDIGRHLAILINQGLQNEPGTGSSFQFARFYSITTNSRVAGALGISLPAEQILRSRLDKLGQ
;
A
#
# COMPACT_ATOMS: atom_id res chain seq x y z
N MET A 1 -31.96 67.32 -9.66
CA MET A 1 -32.11 66.12 -8.82
C MET A 1 -32.40 64.94 -9.76
N ARG A 2 -31.38 64.19 -10.14
CA ARG A 2 -31.48 63.04 -11.07
C ARG A 2 -31.05 61.78 -10.30
N TRP A 3 -31.99 60.88 -10.10
CA TRP A 3 -31.79 59.58 -9.46
C TRP A 3 -31.26 58.58 -10.49
N PHE A 4 -30.03 58.10 -10.26
CA PHE A 4 -29.47 56.94 -10.98
C PHE A 4 -29.94 55.67 -10.29
N LYS A 5 -30.75 54.87 -10.95
CA LYS A 5 -31.11 53.53 -10.55
C LYS A 5 -29.98 52.58 -11.04
N GLY A 6 -29.14 52.14 -10.15
CA GLY A 6 -28.15 51.09 -10.44
C GLY A 6 -28.84 49.73 -10.54
N LEU A 7 -28.72 49.11 -11.71
CA LEU A 7 -29.16 47.74 -12.01
C LEU A 7 -28.06 46.78 -11.51
N ILE A 8 -28.28 46.07 -10.40
CA ILE A 8 -27.41 45.01 -9.94
C ILE A 8 -27.71 43.75 -10.76
N LEU A 9 -26.83 43.44 -11.72
CA LEU A 9 -26.88 42.17 -12.48
C LEU A 9 -26.27 41.06 -11.60
N SER A 10 -27.12 40.30 -10.92
CA SER A 10 -26.71 39.07 -10.20
C SER A 10 -26.37 37.99 -11.23
N ILE A 11 -25.08 37.77 -11.47
CA ILE A 11 -24.60 36.62 -12.24
C ILE A 11 -24.76 35.38 -11.33
N LEU A 12 -25.78 34.58 -11.61
CA LEU A 12 -25.92 33.22 -11.07
C LEU A 12 -24.79 32.36 -11.67
N LEU A 13 -23.66 32.23 -10.96
CA LEU A 13 -22.74 31.16 -11.24
C LEU A 13 -23.40 29.84 -10.78
N GLY A 14 -24.01 29.15 -11.72
CA GLY A 14 -24.39 27.74 -11.52
C GLY A 14 -23.12 26.91 -11.25
N PRO A 15 -23.23 25.77 -10.52
CA PRO A 15 -22.10 24.89 -10.37
C PRO A 15 -21.62 24.44 -11.76
N LEU A 16 -20.36 24.74 -12.06
CA LEU A 16 -19.71 24.20 -13.26
C LEU A 16 -19.75 22.66 -13.12
N PRO A 17 -20.20 21.94 -14.15
CA PRO A 17 -20.10 20.49 -14.13
C PRO A 17 -18.63 20.16 -13.94
N CYS A 18 -18.32 19.41 -12.89
CA CYS A 18 -17.00 18.79 -12.69
C CYS A 18 -16.88 17.77 -13.84
N MET A 19 -16.28 18.19 -14.95
CA MET A 19 -15.97 17.26 -16.03
C MET A 19 -14.98 16.25 -15.49
N ALA A 20 -15.28 14.95 -15.61
CA ALA A 20 -14.34 13.89 -15.29
C ALA A 20 -13.02 14.19 -16.04
N ALA A 21 -11.91 14.18 -15.31
CA ALA A 21 -10.61 14.52 -15.91
C ALA A 21 -10.18 13.49 -16.97
N PHE A 22 -10.82 12.31 -17.00
CA PHE A 22 -10.54 11.22 -17.93
C PHE A 22 -11.84 10.66 -18.53
N GLU A 23 -11.79 10.32 -19.82
CA GLU A 23 -12.91 9.73 -20.57
C GLU A 23 -12.77 8.21 -20.69
N GLN A 24 -11.52 7.73 -20.75
CA GLN A 24 -11.20 6.32 -20.86
C GLN A 24 -10.13 5.91 -19.86
N ILE A 25 -10.36 4.79 -19.18
CA ILE A 25 -9.41 4.14 -18.29
C ILE A 25 -8.99 2.81 -18.92
N THR A 26 -7.72 2.71 -19.29
CA THR A 26 -7.15 1.44 -19.74
C THR A 26 -6.41 0.78 -18.58
N ILE A 27 -6.94 -0.35 -18.11
CA ILE A 27 -6.38 -1.13 -17.01
C ILE A 27 -5.46 -2.21 -17.60
N VAL A 28 -4.20 -2.16 -17.23
CA VAL A 28 -3.16 -3.08 -17.69
C VAL A 28 -2.86 -4.06 -16.57
N LYS A 29 -3.08 -5.37 -16.80
CA LYS A 29 -2.82 -6.43 -15.82
C LYS A 29 -1.49 -7.11 -16.10
N SER A 30 -0.68 -7.36 -15.06
CA SER A 30 0.55 -8.17 -15.16
C SER A 30 0.30 -9.65 -15.42
N GLY A 31 -0.92 -10.13 -15.18
CA GLY A 31 -1.31 -11.52 -15.36
C GLY A 31 -2.75 -11.75 -14.94
N ASP A 32 -3.22 -12.97 -15.11
CA ASP A 32 -4.55 -13.36 -14.66
C ASP A 32 -4.52 -13.72 -13.17
N ASN A 33 -5.17 -12.88 -12.35
CA ASN A 33 -5.13 -12.96 -10.91
C ASN A 33 -6.43 -12.40 -10.30
N SER A 34 -7.09 -13.21 -9.48
CA SER A 34 -8.35 -12.82 -8.81
C SER A 34 -8.24 -11.57 -7.93
N TYR A 35 -7.05 -11.23 -7.44
CA TYR A 35 -6.82 -9.97 -6.71
C TYR A 35 -6.99 -8.75 -7.62
N PHE A 36 -6.48 -8.83 -8.85
CA PHE A 36 -6.66 -7.75 -9.83
C PHE A 36 -8.12 -7.61 -10.21
N ASP A 37 -8.83 -8.72 -10.42
CA ASP A 37 -10.25 -8.69 -10.79
C ASP A 37 -11.12 -8.06 -9.70
N GLN A 38 -10.84 -8.36 -8.41
CA GLN A 38 -11.53 -7.72 -7.28
C GLN A 38 -11.21 -6.22 -7.19
N THR A 39 -9.96 -5.83 -7.44
CA THR A 39 -9.56 -4.41 -7.48
C THR A 39 -10.29 -3.69 -8.60
N ILE A 40 -10.31 -4.26 -9.80
CA ILE A 40 -11.00 -3.69 -10.97
C ILE A 40 -12.49 -3.55 -10.70
N ALA A 41 -13.15 -4.58 -10.18
CA ALA A 41 -14.56 -4.53 -9.84
C ALA A 41 -14.86 -3.42 -8.82
N THR A 42 -14.00 -3.27 -7.81
CA THR A 42 -14.14 -2.20 -6.82
C THR A 42 -13.92 -0.82 -7.45
N LEU A 43 -12.89 -0.68 -8.26
CA LEU A 43 -12.58 0.58 -8.96
C LEU A 43 -13.76 1.03 -9.83
N VAL A 44 -14.25 0.16 -10.72
CA VAL A 44 -15.37 0.43 -11.64
C VAL A 44 -16.63 0.87 -10.88
N ASN A 45 -16.90 0.27 -9.72
CA ASN A 45 -18.08 0.61 -8.92
C ASN A 45 -17.97 1.94 -8.15
N HIS A 46 -16.78 2.57 -8.11
CA HIS A 46 -16.54 3.78 -7.31
C HIS A 46 -16.07 4.99 -8.12
N VAL A 47 -15.94 4.88 -9.44
CA VAL A 47 -15.65 6.00 -10.34
C VAL A 47 -16.90 6.42 -11.08
N ASP A 48 -16.81 7.56 -11.79
CA ASP A 48 -17.92 8.10 -12.60
C ASP A 48 -18.41 7.03 -13.60
N PRO A 49 -19.71 6.69 -13.63
CA PRO A 49 -20.26 5.66 -14.51
C PRO A 49 -20.18 6.01 -16.00
N THR A 50 -19.88 7.25 -16.36
CA THR A 50 -19.68 7.68 -17.76
C THR A 50 -18.31 7.31 -18.31
N MET A 51 -17.34 6.96 -17.44
CA MET A 51 -16.00 6.54 -17.85
C MET A 51 -16.04 5.21 -18.59
N ARG A 52 -15.28 5.12 -19.68
CA ARG A 52 -15.11 3.88 -20.44
C ARG A 52 -13.94 3.07 -19.88
N PHE A 53 -14.12 1.76 -19.80
CA PHE A 53 -13.08 0.85 -19.33
C PHE A 53 -12.61 -0.08 -20.43
N ARG A 54 -11.30 -0.21 -20.55
CA ARG A 54 -10.63 -1.24 -21.35
C ARG A 54 -9.66 -2.01 -20.45
N ILE A 55 -9.69 -3.32 -20.51
CA ILE A 55 -8.79 -4.19 -19.76
C ILE A 55 -7.92 -4.94 -20.74
N VAL A 56 -6.61 -4.86 -20.55
CA VAL A 56 -5.61 -5.52 -21.41
C VAL A 56 -4.55 -6.22 -20.56
N MET A 57 -3.95 -7.25 -21.08
CA MET A 57 -2.75 -7.86 -20.48
C MET A 57 -1.52 -7.04 -20.85
N ALA A 58 -0.52 -7.03 -19.98
CA ALA A 58 0.73 -6.29 -20.20
C ALA A 58 1.41 -6.61 -21.54
N GLN A 59 1.40 -7.89 -21.95
CA GLN A 59 1.97 -8.34 -23.21
C GLN A 59 1.13 -7.97 -24.45
N GLU A 60 -0.11 -7.57 -24.27
CA GLU A 60 -1.04 -7.19 -25.35
C GLU A 60 -1.16 -5.68 -25.52
N LEU A 61 -0.55 -4.92 -24.59
CA LEU A 61 -0.60 -3.45 -24.63
C LEU A 61 0.16 -2.92 -25.86
N ASN A 62 -0.53 -2.14 -26.65
CA ASN A 62 0.00 -1.48 -27.84
C ASN A 62 -0.66 -0.10 -28.04
N SER A 63 -0.23 0.65 -29.06
CA SER A 63 -0.78 1.98 -29.35
C SER A 63 -2.29 1.97 -29.62
N ASP A 64 -2.83 0.88 -30.17
CA ASP A 64 -4.27 0.75 -30.45
C ASP A 64 -5.09 0.50 -29.18
N SER A 65 -4.42 0.26 -28.07
CA SER A 65 -5.03 0.13 -26.74
C SER A 65 -5.47 1.48 -26.16
N ILE A 66 -4.98 2.58 -26.73
CA ILE A 66 -5.23 3.95 -26.28
C ILE A 66 -5.89 4.71 -27.41
N ASP A 67 -7.10 5.23 -27.17
CA ASP A 67 -7.80 6.06 -28.15
C ASP A 67 -7.18 7.47 -28.16
N PRO A 68 -6.54 7.91 -29.26
CA PRO A 68 -5.90 9.23 -29.32
C PRO A 68 -6.89 10.41 -29.29
N GLY A 69 -8.17 10.14 -29.49
CA GLY A 69 -9.24 11.15 -29.45
C GLY A 69 -9.84 11.38 -28.07
N MET A 70 -9.40 10.64 -27.05
CA MET A 70 -9.93 10.70 -25.68
C MET A 70 -8.88 11.09 -24.66
N GLN A 71 -9.32 11.64 -23.53
CA GLN A 71 -8.45 11.81 -22.36
C GLN A 71 -8.30 10.45 -21.66
N ASN A 72 -7.16 9.81 -21.90
CA ASN A 72 -6.86 8.48 -21.41
C ASN A 72 -6.12 8.50 -20.06
N LEU A 73 -6.42 7.51 -19.22
CA LEU A 73 -5.65 7.17 -18.04
C LEU A 73 -5.23 5.70 -18.11
N LEU A 74 -3.95 5.43 -17.89
CA LEU A 74 -3.43 4.07 -17.73
C LEU A 74 -3.42 3.70 -16.24
N VAL A 75 -3.97 2.54 -15.90
CA VAL A 75 -3.90 1.97 -14.56
C VAL A 75 -3.14 0.65 -14.63
N ALA A 76 -1.89 0.63 -14.18
CA ALA A 76 -1.04 -0.56 -14.22
C ALA A 76 -1.11 -1.34 -12.91
N LEU A 77 -1.47 -2.63 -12.99
CA LEU A 77 -1.59 -3.53 -11.86
C LEU A 77 -0.46 -4.57 -11.86
N GLY A 78 0.53 -4.35 -11.01
CA GLY A 78 1.71 -5.19 -10.83
C GLY A 78 2.89 -4.81 -11.72
N GLN A 79 4.04 -5.44 -11.46
CA GLN A 79 5.32 -5.04 -12.03
C GLN A 79 5.37 -5.08 -13.55
N SER A 80 4.97 -6.19 -14.20
CA SER A 80 5.03 -6.31 -15.67
C SER A 80 4.10 -5.31 -16.37
N ALA A 81 2.97 -4.93 -15.74
CA ALA A 81 2.10 -3.89 -16.26
C ALA A 81 2.76 -2.51 -16.19
N VAL A 82 3.45 -2.21 -15.07
CA VAL A 82 4.21 -0.96 -14.91
C VAL A 82 5.35 -0.88 -15.94
N GLU A 83 6.06 -1.98 -16.17
CA GLU A 83 7.11 -2.04 -17.20
C GLU A 83 6.53 -1.83 -18.61
N ALA A 84 5.36 -2.40 -18.91
CA ALA A 84 4.71 -2.27 -20.21
C ALA A 84 4.25 -0.84 -20.51
N ILE A 85 3.78 -0.08 -19.50
CA ILE A 85 3.29 1.29 -19.72
C ILE A 85 4.42 2.32 -19.87
N LYS A 86 5.67 2.01 -19.53
CA LYS A 86 6.82 2.93 -19.74
C LYS A 86 6.94 3.43 -21.17
N GLY A 87 6.54 2.64 -22.16
CA GLY A 87 6.52 3.05 -23.57
C GLY A 87 5.53 4.19 -23.88
N PHE A 88 4.67 4.53 -22.95
CA PHE A 88 3.64 5.58 -23.07
C PHE A 88 3.94 6.80 -22.19
N ASP A 89 5.07 6.83 -21.49
CA ASP A 89 5.47 7.90 -20.59
C ASP A 89 5.50 9.27 -21.34
N GLY A 90 4.98 10.29 -20.66
CA GLY A 90 4.85 11.64 -21.21
C GLY A 90 3.72 11.83 -22.23
N ARG A 91 3.02 10.77 -22.64
CA ARG A 91 1.89 10.82 -23.58
C ARG A 91 0.54 10.64 -22.90
N THR A 92 0.51 9.97 -21.76
CA THR A 92 -0.72 9.59 -21.08
C THR A 92 -0.48 9.56 -19.57
N ASN A 93 -1.42 10.10 -18.81
CA ASN A 93 -1.40 10.00 -17.36
C ASN A 93 -1.47 8.53 -16.93
N SER A 94 -0.77 8.18 -15.85
CA SER A 94 -0.77 6.81 -15.35
C SER A 94 -0.74 6.71 -13.83
N ILE A 95 -1.38 5.66 -13.32
CA ILE A 95 -1.34 5.25 -11.91
C ILE A 95 -0.88 3.80 -11.85
N ASN A 96 0.08 3.54 -10.99
CA ASN A 96 0.56 2.20 -10.69
C ASN A 96 -0.01 1.68 -9.37
N ALA A 97 -0.27 0.40 -9.29
CA ALA A 97 -0.60 -0.29 -8.05
C ALA A 97 0.00 -1.69 -8.02
N TYR A 98 -0.05 -2.34 -6.85
CA TYR A 98 0.50 -3.68 -6.64
C TYR A 98 2.03 -3.78 -6.78
N LEU A 99 2.73 -2.70 -6.47
CA LEU A 99 4.17 -2.71 -6.22
C LEU A 99 4.44 -2.62 -4.72
N THR A 100 5.47 -3.33 -4.26
CA THR A 100 6.07 -3.08 -2.96
C THR A 100 7.04 -1.90 -3.04
N LEU A 101 7.41 -1.31 -1.90
CA LEU A 101 8.43 -0.26 -1.85
C LEU A 101 9.78 -0.76 -2.39
N GLU A 102 10.14 -2.04 -2.14
CA GLU A 102 11.33 -2.68 -2.69
C GLU A 102 11.27 -2.68 -4.23
N GLN A 103 10.16 -3.12 -4.81
CA GLN A 103 9.96 -3.13 -6.27
C GLN A 103 9.94 -1.71 -6.86
N TYR A 104 9.26 -0.77 -6.21
CA TYR A 104 9.23 0.62 -6.65
C TYR A 104 10.63 1.26 -6.71
N ASN A 105 11.46 1.01 -5.70
CA ASN A 105 12.83 1.54 -5.66
C ASN A 105 13.75 0.92 -6.73
N ASN A 106 13.43 -0.29 -7.20
CA ASN A 106 14.19 -1.00 -8.24
C ASN A 106 13.70 -0.70 -9.66
N LEU A 107 12.53 -0.06 -9.79
CA LEU A 107 11.98 0.36 -11.07
C LEU A 107 12.26 1.86 -11.28
N GLU A 108 12.82 2.21 -12.43
CA GLU A 108 12.87 3.60 -12.87
C GLU A 108 11.48 4.02 -13.31
N ILE A 109 10.74 4.70 -12.41
CA ILE A 109 9.37 5.17 -12.65
C ILE A 109 9.40 6.70 -12.65
N ASP A 110 9.14 7.30 -13.79
CA ASP A 110 9.09 8.75 -13.96
C ASP A 110 7.65 9.24 -14.21
N HIS A 111 7.33 10.41 -13.64
CA HIS A 111 6.06 11.12 -13.88
C HIS A 111 4.78 10.30 -13.64
N GLN A 112 4.81 9.33 -12.73
CA GLN A 112 3.68 8.44 -12.44
C GLN A 112 3.36 8.42 -10.95
N VAL A 113 2.07 8.29 -10.63
CA VAL A 113 1.60 8.07 -9.26
C VAL A 113 1.60 6.56 -8.97
N THR A 114 2.19 6.16 -7.86
CA THR A 114 2.22 4.74 -7.45
C THR A 114 1.56 4.54 -6.10
N VAL A 115 0.54 3.69 -6.04
CA VAL A 115 -0.07 3.22 -4.78
C VAL A 115 0.62 1.92 -4.37
N LEU A 116 1.40 2.00 -3.29
CA LEU A 116 2.16 0.84 -2.78
C LEU A 116 1.26 -0.15 -2.05
N LEU A 117 1.66 -1.43 -2.09
CA LEU A 117 1.07 -2.48 -1.24
C LEU A 117 1.49 -2.35 0.22
N ASP A 118 2.64 -1.74 0.46
CA ASP A 118 3.19 -1.52 1.79
C ASP A 118 2.28 -0.61 2.61
N GLN A 119 2.31 -0.80 3.91
CA GLN A 119 1.82 0.17 4.88
C GLN A 119 2.99 1.05 5.35
N PRO A 120 2.76 2.30 5.75
CA PRO A 120 3.83 3.11 6.32
C PRO A 120 4.34 2.49 7.62
N LEU A 121 5.65 2.56 7.86
CA LEU A 121 6.28 1.88 8.99
C LEU A 121 5.67 2.31 10.34
N TYR A 122 5.34 3.59 10.52
CA TYR A 122 4.66 4.05 11.74
C TYR A 122 3.37 3.27 12.04
N ARG A 123 2.59 2.91 10.99
CA ARG A 123 1.36 2.13 11.15
C ARG A 123 1.65 0.70 11.58
N TYR A 124 2.69 0.07 11.05
CA TYR A 124 3.13 -1.25 11.49
C TYR A 124 3.59 -1.24 12.95
N LEU A 125 4.36 -0.24 13.37
CA LEU A 125 4.88 -0.10 14.74
C LEU A 125 3.72 0.08 15.74
N ALA A 126 2.83 1.02 15.46
CA ALA A 126 1.63 1.23 16.26
C ALA A 126 0.75 -0.02 16.31
N PHE A 127 0.59 -0.71 15.19
CA PHE A 127 -0.15 -1.96 15.13
C PHE A 127 0.48 -3.04 16.02
N CYS A 128 1.80 -3.22 16.00
CA CYS A 128 2.49 -4.14 16.89
C CYS A 128 2.22 -3.81 18.35
N LYS A 129 2.40 -2.55 18.76
CA LYS A 129 2.15 -2.12 20.14
C LYS A 129 0.72 -2.36 20.57
N LEU A 130 -0.23 -1.90 19.77
CA LEU A 130 -1.65 -2.00 20.08
C LEU A 130 -2.18 -3.44 20.08
N MET A 131 -1.63 -4.28 19.20
CA MET A 131 -2.03 -5.68 19.03
C MET A 131 -1.39 -6.61 20.07
N LEU A 132 -0.13 -6.40 20.41
CA LEU A 132 0.68 -7.31 21.19
C LEU A 132 1.05 -6.79 22.59
N GLY A 133 0.99 -5.48 22.82
CA GLY A 133 1.43 -4.85 24.08
C GLY A 133 2.95 -4.91 24.31
N VAL A 134 3.75 -5.09 23.25
CA VAL A 134 5.23 -5.24 23.32
C VAL A 134 5.92 -3.88 23.45
N ASP A 135 7.16 -3.90 24.00
CA ASP A 135 7.99 -2.71 24.15
C ASP A 135 9.18 -2.71 23.18
N SER A 136 9.54 -3.87 22.64
CA SER A 136 10.63 -4.00 21.67
C SER A 136 10.21 -4.81 20.45
N ILE A 137 10.58 -4.30 19.27
CA ILE A 137 10.27 -4.89 17.97
C ILE A 137 11.59 -5.12 17.22
N GLY A 138 11.82 -6.37 16.80
CA GLY A 138 12.89 -6.70 15.88
C GLY A 138 12.39 -6.63 14.43
N LEU A 139 13.20 -6.03 13.58
CA LEU A 139 12.96 -5.92 12.13
C LEU A 139 14.19 -6.43 11.38
N ILE A 140 14.00 -7.36 10.44
CA ILE A 140 15.08 -7.79 9.55
C ILE A 140 14.93 -7.06 8.21
N GLU A 141 16.03 -6.46 7.76
CA GLU A 141 16.09 -5.69 6.51
C GLU A 141 17.25 -6.19 5.63
N GLY A 142 17.12 -6.01 4.32
CA GLY A 142 18.23 -6.17 3.40
C GLY A 142 19.23 -5.01 3.52
N SER A 143 20.45 -5.22 3.04
CA SER A 143 21.56 -4.25 3.16
C SER A 143 21.31 -2.88 2.52
N GLU A 144 20.29 -2.74 1.70
CA GLU A 144 20.02 -1.52 0.92
C GLU A 144 18.95 -0.59 1.52
N THR A 145 18.33 -0.96 2.63
CA THR A 145 17.25 -0.14 3.24
C THR A 145 17.83 1.02 4.06
N LYS A 146 17.64 2.25 3.58
CA LYS A 146 17.98 3.47 4.33
C LYS A 146 16.84 3.84 5.31
N PRO A 147 17.14 4.11 6.59
CA PRO A 147 16.12 4.55 7.55
C PRO A 147 15.55 5.93 7.16
N LYS A 148 14.23 6.11 7.28
CA LYS A 148 13.53 7.38 7.02
C LYS A 148 13.15 8.06 8.33
N SER A 149 13.26 9.39 8.37
CA SER A 149 13.07 10.23 9.56
C SER A 149 11.65 10.26 10.16
N ALA A 150 10.61 9.87 9.43
CA ALA A 150 9.22 9.86 9.91
C ALA A 150 8.91 8.78 10.98
N GLU A 151 9.87 7.93 11.30
CA GLU A 151 9.70 6.79 12.22
C GLU A 151 9.87 7.19 13.69
N VAL A 152 10.62 8.23 13.96
CA VAL A 152 11.07 8.61 15.31
C VAL A 152 9.90 8.98 16.21
N ASN A 153 8.95 9.79 15.72
CA ASN A 153 7.82 10.25 16.52
C ASN A 153 6.92 9.13 17.04
N THR A 154 6.71 8.09 16.24
CA THR A 154 5.86 6.94 16.65
C THR A 154 6.55 6.09 17.71
N LEU A 155 7.86 5.94 17.65
CA LEU A 155 8.62 5.21 18.66
C LEU A 155 8.52 5.89 20.02
N ASP A 156 8.64 7.22 20.06
CA ASP A 156 8.52 8.02 21.28
C ASP A 156 7.09 8.00 21.84
N GLU A 157 6.07 8.20 20.99
CA GLU A 157 4.65 8.21 21.40
C GLU A 157 4.23 6.88 22.05
N PHE A 158 4.69 5.76 21.52
CA PHE A 158 4.33 4.42 22.04
C PHE A 158 5.36 3.85 22.99
N SER A 159 6.44 4.57 23.32
CA SER A 159 7.57 4.07 24.12
C SER A 159 8.09 2.72 23.58
N LEU A 160 8.29 2.66 22.26
CA LEU A 160 8.74 1.48 21.56
C LEU A 160 10.22 1.57 21.22
N THR A 161 10.90 0.42 21.33
CA THR A 161 12.25 0.24 20.78
C THR A 161 12.18 -0.56 19.49
N LEU A 162 12.72 -0.02 18.40
CA LEU A 162 12.87 -0.72 17.11
C LEU A 162 14.33 -1.09 16.91
N ASN A 163 14.61 -2.39 16.91
CA ASN A 163 15.95 -2.94 16.65
C ASN A 163 16.00 -3.50 15.23
N ARG A 164 16.90 -2.93 14.41
CA ARG A 164 17.09 -3.31 13.01
C ARG A 164 18.25 -4.27 12.85
N TYR A 165 17.99 -5.38 12.17
CA TYR A 165 18.95 -6.45 11.89
C TYR A 165 19.13 -6.58 10.40
N GLN A 166 20.36 -6.55 9.92
CA GLN A 166 20.64 -6.63 8.49
C GLN A 166 20.98 -8.06 8.07
N VAL A 167 20.41 -8.49 6.97
CA VAL A 167 20.74 -9.75 6.30
C VAL A 167 21.28 -9.42 4.91
N ASP A 168 22.51 -9.84 4.67
CA ASP A 168 23.16 -9.79 3.38
C ASP A 168 23.42 -11.21 2.82
N PRO A 169 23.88 -11.37 1.57
CA PRO A 169 24.17 -12.67 0.98
C PRO A 169 25.19 -13.51 1.75
N ALA A 170 26.06 -12.88 2.56
CA ALA A 170 27.05 -13.55 3.39
C ALA A 170 26.45 -14.05 4.72
N ASN A 171 25.37 -13.42 5.20
CA ASN A 171 24.73 -13.75 6.47
C ASN A 171 23.49 -14.62 6.24
N LYS A 172 23.45 -15.78 6.88
CA LYS A 172 22.28 -16.66 6.82
C LYS A 172 21.15 -16.07 7.66
N LEU A 173 19.94 -16.01 7.12
CA LEU A 173 18.74 -15.47 7.77
C LEU A 173 18.46 -16.07 9.16
N LEU A 174 18.62 -17.39 9.33
CA LEU A 174 18.27 -18.07 10.59
C LEU A 174 19.15 -17.67 11.80
N PRO A 175 20.48 -17.50 11.69
CA PRO A 175 21.29 -16.95 12.78
C PRO A 175 20.85 -15.54 13.18
N VAL A 176 20.65 -14.64 12.23
CA VAL A 176 20.18 -13.27 12.47
C VAL A 176 18.80 -13.27 13.14
N LEU A 177 17.88 -14.11 12.66
CA LEU A 177 16.56 -14.27 13.26
C LEU A 177 16.64 -14.73 14.73
N ARG A 178 17.51 -15.71 15.05
CA ARG A 178 17.66 -16.19 16.42
C ARG A 178 18.19 -15.11 17.36
N ASP A 179 19.16 -14.35 16.91
CA ASP A 179 19.69 -13.20 17.65
C ASP A 179 18.59 -12.16 17.90
N LEU A 180 17.85 -11.77 16.86
CA LEU A 180 16.70 -10.88 16.97
C LEU A 180 15.70 -11.37 18.03
N LEU A 181 15.30 -12.65 17.97
CA LEU A 181 14.30 -13.21 18.86
C LEU A 181 14.75 -13.30 20.32
N GLN A 182 16.04 -13.31 20.59
CA GLN A 182 16.60 -13.27 21.96
C GLN A 182 16.48 -11.87 22.58
N HIS A 183 16.60 -10.82 21.78
CA HIS A 183 16.70 -9.43 22.25
C HIS A 183 15.43 -8.59 22.04
N ASN A 184 14.39 -9.16 21.43
CA ASN A 184 13.15 -8.45 21.16
C ASN A 184 11.91 -9.24 21.61
N ASP A 185 10.82 -8.52 21.87
CA ASP A 185 9.54 -9.10 22.28
C ASP A 185 8.76 -9.66 21.09
N SER A 186 8.96 -9.10 19.90
CA SER A 186 8.25 -9.50 18.69
C SER A 186 9.11 -9.33 17.43
N LEU A 187 8.71 -10.04 16.37
CA LEU A 187 9.22 -9.85 15.00
C LEU A 187 8.18 -9.13 14.16
N LEU A 188 8.59 -8.05 13.50
CA LEU A 188 7.85 -7.42 12.41
C LEU A 188 8.43 -7.86 11.07
N MET A 189 7.58 -8.44 10.21
CA MET A 189 7.92 -8.78 8.83
C MET A 189 7.37 -7.72 7.89
N LEU A 190 8.24 -7.07 7.12
CA LEU A 190 7.88 -6.15 6.03
C LEU A 190 7.93 -6.84 4.66
N PRO A 191 7.28 -6.30 3.61
CA PRO A 191 7.21 -6.92 2.28
C PRO A 191 8.53 -6.81 1.51
N GLN A 192 9.52 -7.61 1.92
CA GLN A 192 10.83 -7.75 1.28
C GLN A 192 10.98 -9.19 0.76
N GLN A 193 10.80 -9.39 -0.54
CA GLN A 193 10.83 -10.72 -1.16
C GLN A 193 12.22 -11.35 -1.12
N SER A 194 13.27 -10.53 -1.09
CA SER A 194 14.65 -10.98 -0.87
C SER A 194 14.83 -11.74 0.44
N ILE A 195 14.05 -11.40 1.48
CA ILE A 195 14.11 -12.00 2.81
C ILE A 195 12.95 -12.98 3.03
N TYR A 196 11.71 -12.54 2.79
CA TYR A 196 10.49 -13.27 3.10
C TYR A 196 9.82 -13.82 1.83
N ASN A 197 10.20 -15.02 1.45
CA ASN A 197 9.71 -15.70 0.27
C ASN A 197 9.21 -17.13 0.60
N ARG A 198 8.77 -17.88 -0.41
CA ARG A 198 8.21 -19.24 -0.24
C ARG A 198 9.15 -20.20 0.49
N ASN A 199 10.46 -20.00 0.39
CA ASN A 199 11.47 -20.88 0.99
C ASN A 199 11.79 -20.50 2.44
N THR A 200 11.63 -19.24 2.82
CA THR A 200 12.08 -18.71 4.11
C THR A 200 10.96 -18.53 5.14
N VAL A 201 9.76 -18.08 4.70
CA VAL A 201 8.65 -17.73 5.59
C VAL A 201 8.28 -18.81 6.59
N LYS A 202 8.18 -20.07 6.14
CA LYS A 202 7.83 -21.19 7.04
C LYS A 202 8.86 -21.38 8.14
N GLY A 203 10.15 -21.29 7.80
CA GLY A 203 11.24 -21.40 8.76
C GLY A 203 11.24 -20.26 9.78
N VAL A 204 11.00 -19.03 9.32
CA VAL A 204 10.89 -17.83 10.16
C VAL A 204 9.76 -17.99 11.18
N LEU A 205 8.54 -18.28 10.71
CA LEU A 205 7.36 -18.41 11.57
C LEU A 205 7.51 -19.53 12.59
N LEU A 206 8.05 -20.69 12.18
CA LEU A 206 8.27 -21.82 13.08
C LEU A 206 9.33 -21.51 14.15
N THR A 207 10.43 -20.84 13.78
CA THR A 207 11.49 -20.45 14.70
C THR A 207 10.96 -19.44 15.72
N SER A 208 10.22 -18.42 15.27
CA SER A 208 9.61 -17.42 16.15
C SER A 208 8.61 -18.05 17.13
N TYR A 209 7.75 -18.96 16.64
CA TYR A 209 6.79 -19.67 17.48
C TYR A 209 7.49 -20.52 18.57
N ARG A 210 8.55 -21.26 18.20
CA ARG A 210 9.33 -22.05 19.16
C ARG A 210 10.04 -21.18 20.21
N SER A 211 10.43 -19.98 19.85
CA SER A 211 11.00 -18.97 20.76
C SER A 211 9.94 -18.21 21.56
N ARG A 212 8.65 -18.57 21.40
CA ARG A 212 7.51 -17.87 22.01
C ARG A 212 7.44 -16.37 21.69
N LYS A 213 7.94 -15.97 20.52
CA LYS A 213 7.92 -14.58 20.07
C LYS A 213 6.84 -14.41 18.98
N PRO A 214 5.87 -13.52 19.20
CA PRO A 214 4.82 -13.24 18.23
C PRO A 214 5.38 -12.58 16.98
N VAL A 215 4.73 -12.87 15.86
CA VAL A 215 5.07 -12.26 14.56
C VAL A 215 3.88 -11.45 14.06
N VAL A 216 4.12 -10.19 13.73
CA VAL A 216 3.24 -9.34 12.93
C VAL A 216 3.78 -9.29 11.51
N SER A 217 2.90 -9.35 10.51
CA SER A 217 3.29 -9.44 9.12
C SER A 217 2.47 -8.55 8.21
N TYR A 218 2.94 -8.40 6.98
CA TYR A 218 2.29 -7.67 5.91
C TYR A 218 1.27 -8.52 5.10
N SER A 219 1.15 -9.81 5.38
CA SER A 219 0.39 -10.72 4.52
C SER A 219 -0.60 -11.59 5.31
N PRO A 220 -1.88 -11.67 4.89
CA PRO A 220 -2.84 -12.59 5.48
C PRO A 220 -2.46 -14.07 5.28
N ALA A 221 -1.67 -14.40 4.25
CA ALA A 221 -1.15 -15.75 4.06
C ALA A 221 -0.17 -16.15 5.16
N HIS A 222 0.62 -15.22 5.68
CA HIS A 222 1.51 -15.47 6.81
C HIS A 222 0.73 -15.73 8.11
N VAL A 223 -0.41 -15.09 8.30
CA VAL A 223 -1.31 -15.33 9.45
C VAL A 223 -1.88 -16.76 9.38
N LYS A 224 -2.31 -17.22 8.20
CA LYS A 224 -2.71 -18.61 7.98
C LYS A 224 -1.56 -19.61 8.26
N SER A 225 -0.33 -19.18 8.06
CA SER A 225 0.89 -20.00 8.23
C SER A 225 1.51 -19.91 9.63
N GLY A 226 1.00 -19.05 10.55
CA GLY A 226 1.45 -19.00 11.93
C GLY A 226 1.85 -17.63 12.49
N ALA A 227 1.75 -16.54 11.73
CA ALA A 227 1.84 -15.20 12.30
C ALA A 227 0.61 -14.89 13.17
N VAL A 228 0.78 -14.04 14.20
CA VAL A 228 -0.31 -13.65 15.11
C VAL A 228 -1.29 -12.72 14.41
N ALA A 229 -0.78 -11.77 13.64
CA ALA A 229 -1.59 -10.77 12.95
C ALA A 229 -0.91 -10.24 11.70
N SER A 230 -1.70 -9.64 10.82
CA SER A 230 -1.21 -8.83 9.70
C SER A 230 -2.07 -7.58 9.51
N ILE A 231 -1.41 -6.51 9.04
CA ILE A 231 -2.03 -5.31 8.52
C ILE A 231 -1.56 -5.14 7.07
N PHE A 232 -2.48 -4.96 6.15
CA PHE A 232 -2.21 -4.99 4.71
C PHE A 232 -3.32 -4.27 3.95
N SER A 233 -3.11 -3.95 2.67
CA SER A 233 -4.17 -3.45 1.81
C SER A 233 -4.78 -4.58 1.00
N SER A 234 -6.08 -4.80 1.15
CA SER A 234 -6.82 -5.77 0.36
C SER A 234 -7.07 -5.26 -1.07
N PRO A 235 -7.45 -6.11 -2.03
CA PRO A 235 -7.85 -5.67 -3.36
C PRO A 235 -8.94 -4.60 -3.34
N VAL A 236 -9.90 -4.71 -2.41
CA VAL A 236 -10.95 -3.71 -2.22
C VAL A 236 -10.37 -2.39 -1.72
N ASP A 237 -9.42 -2.44 -0.79
CA ASP A 237 -8.75 -1.24 -0.26
C ASP A 237 -7.98 -0.49 -1.35
N ILE A 238 -7.25 -1.23 -2.19
CA ILE A 238 -6.52 -0.67 -3.34
C ILE A 238 -7.50 -0.08 -4.36
N GLY A 239 -8.55 -0.82 -4.75
CA GLY A 239 -9.56 -0.37 -5.71
C GLY A 239 -10.25 0.92 -5.27
N ARG A 240 -10.61 1.04 -3.99
CA ARG A 240 -11.18 2.27 -3.41
C ARG A 240 -10.19 3.43 -3.44
N HIS A 241 -8.91 3.21 -3.15
CA HIS A 241 -7.90 4.26 -3.20
C HIS A 241 -7.69 4.75 -4.64
N LEU A 242 -7.55 3.83 -5.61
CA LEU A 242 -7.46 4.18 -7.03
C LEU A 242 -8.66 5.01 -7.50
N ALA A 243 -9.87 4.62 -7.09
CA ALA A 243 -11.08 5.38 -7.44
C ALA A 243 -11.06 6.82 -6.90
N ILE A 244 -10.56 7.03 -5.67
CA ILE A 244 -10.39 8.37 -5.11
C ILE A 244 -9.44 9.20 -5.96
N LEU A 245 -8.26 8.66 -6.30
CA LEU A 245 -7.27 9.37 -7.12
C LEU A 245 -7.82 9.74 -8.49
N ILE A 246 -8.54 8.83 -9.14
CA ILE A 246 -9.15 9.05 -10.44
C ILE A 246 -10.24 10.12 -10.37
N ASN A 247 -11.14 10.05 -9.40
CA ASN A 247 -12.22 11.02 -9.23
C ASN A 247 -11.69 12.43 -8.88
N GLN A 248 -10.53 12.51 -8.26
CA GLN A 248 -9.83 13.78 -7.98
C GLN A 248 -9.04 14.30 -9.18
N GLY A 249 -9.02 13.58 -10.31
CA GLY A 249 -8.31 13.97 -11.54
C GLY A 249 -6.81 14.05 -11.38
N LEU A 250 -6.23 13.33 -10.42
CA LEU A 250 -4.80 13.36 -10.04
C LEU A 250 -4.29 14.75 -9.60
N GLN A 251 -5.20 15.67 -9.24
CA GLN A 251 -4.87 17.08 -8.97
C GLN A 251 -4.10 17.32 -7.68
N ASN A 252 -4.06 16.35 -6.78
CA ASN A 252 -3.41 16.49 -5.46
C ASN A 252 -1.99 15.93 -5.41
N GLU A 253 -1.41 15.63 -6.57
CA GLU A 253 -0.04 15.15 -6.60
C GLU A 253 0.94 16.31 -6.69
N PRO A 254 1.91 16.41 -5.77
CA PRO A 254 2.95 17.42 -5.86
C PRO A 254 3.75 17.19 -7.14
N GLY A 255 3.80 18.22 -7.96
CA GLY A 255 4.29 18.22 -9.33
C GLY A 255 5.67 17.62 -9.56
N THR A 256 5.93 17.32 -10.82
CA THR A 256 7.24 17.13 -11.48
C THR A 256 8.16 16.09 -10.84
N GLY A 257 7.72 14.84 -10.74
CA GLY A 257 8.54 13.71 -10.31
C GLY A 257 7.71 12.45 -10.09
N SER A 258 8.35 11.30 -10.07
CA SER A 258 7.70 10.07 -9.66
C SER A 258 7.34 10.17 -8.18
N SER A 259 6.08 9.93 -7.84
CA SER A 259 5.61 9.93 -6.47
C SER A 259 4.99 8.60 -6.10
N PHE A 260 5.21 8.16 -4.87
CA PHE A 260 4.47 7.03 -4.33
C PHE A 260 3.65 7.45 -3.11
N GLN A 261 2.54 6.75 -2.93
CA GLN A 261 1.68 6.85 -1.76
C GLN A 261 1.51 5.47 -1.15
N PHE A 262 1.47 5.42 0.17
CA PHE A 262 0.97 4.23 0.83
C PHE A 262 -0.55 4.13 0.66
N ALA A 263 -1.06 2.91 0.54
CA ALA A 263 -2.49 2.72 0.44
C ALA A 263 -3.23 3.35 1.63
N ARG A 264 -4.25 4.15 1.33
CA ARG A 264 -5.04 4.88 2.32
C ARG A 264 -5.82 3.96 3.23
N PHE A 265 -6.38 2.90 2.65
CA PHE A 265 -7.19 1.92 3.37
C PHE A 265 -6.39 0.67 3.67
N TYR A 266 -6.74 0.01 4.77
CA TYR A 266 -6.09 -1.21 5.20
C TYR A 266 -7.08 -2.21 5.80
N SER A 267 -6.68 -3.46 5.77
CA SER A 267 -7.38 -4.60 6.36
C SER A 267 -6.51 -5.26 7.42
N ILE A 268 -7.14 -5.88 8.40
CA ILE A 268 -6.48 -6.59 9.50
C ILE A 268 -6.92 -8.04 9.49
N THR A 269 -5.98 -8.95 9.70
CA THR A 269 -6.27 -10.38 9.91
C THR A 269 -5.50 -10.87 11.12
N THR A 270 -6.13 -11.71 11.95
CA THR A 270 -5.54 -12.26 13.17
C THR A 270 -5.66 -13.77 13.21
N ASN A 271 -4.78 -14.42 14.00
CA ASN A 271 -4.80 -15.84 14.28
C ASN A 271 -4.98 -16.05 15.79
N SER A 272 -6.24 -16.19 16.22
CA SER A 272 -6.59 -16.37 17.63
C SER A 272 -5.99 -17.63 18.24
N ARG A 273 -5.79 -18.69 17.44
CA ARG A 273 -5.16 -19.93 17.91
C ARG A 273 -3.69 -19.72 18.27
N VAL A 274 -2.93 -19.05 17.40
CA VAL A 274 -1.52 -18.74 17.66
C VAL A 274 -1.40 -17.73 18.79
N ALA A 275 -2.23 -16.69 18.82
CA ALA A 275 -2.28 -15.71 19.90
C ALA A 275 -2.51 -16.40 21.26
N GLY A 276 -3.55 -17.24 21.38
CA GLY A 276 -3.85 -17.99 22.59
C GLY A 276 -2.73 -18.91 23.03
N ALA A 277 -2.06 -19.60 22.09
CA ALA A 277 -0.92 -20.47 22.39
C ALA A 277 0.32 -19.69 22.92
N LEU A 278 0.43 -18.41 22.56
CA LEU A 278 1.47 -17.49 23.04
C LEU A 278 1.04 -16.69 24.28
N GLY A 279 -0.19 -16.88 24.78
CA GLY A 279 -0.72 -16.15 25.93
C GLY A 279 -1.14 -14.70 25.63
N ILE A 280 -1.40 -14.38 24.36
CA ILE A 280 -1.74 -13.03 23.90
C ILE A 280 -3.26 -12.88 23.81
N SER A 281 -3.80 -11.86 24.49
CA SER A 281 -5.20 -11.45 24.37
C SER A 281 -5.32 -10.43 23.24
N LEU A 282 -6.01 -10.80 22.16
CA LEU A 282 -6.21 -9.91 21.03
C LEU A 282 -7.23 -8.81 21.36
N PRO A 283 -6.95 -7.53 21.04
CA PRO A 283 -7.90 -6.44 21.22
C PRO A 283 -9.05 -6.56 20.21
N ALA A 284 -10.20 -5.95 20.53
CA ALA A 284 -11.31 -5.84 19.58
C ALA A 284 -10.87 -4.99 18.36
N GLU A 285 -11.18 -5.46 17.16
CA GLU A 285 -10.75 -4.82 15.91
C GLU A 285 -11.21 -3.36 15.81
N GLN A 286 -12.42 -3.03 16.26
CA GLN A 286 -12.94 -1.67 16.25
C GLN A 286 -12.10 -0.70 17.09
N ILE A 287 -11.64 -1.14 18.27
CA ILE A 287 -10.78 -0.34 19.15
C ILE A 287 -9.41 -0.12 18.48
N LEU A 288 -8.89 -1.18 17.89
CA LEU A 288 -7.60 -1.14 17.19
C LEU A 288 -7.65 -0.16 16.01
N ARG A 289 -8.68 -0.27 15.15
CA ARG A 289 -8.88 0.63 14.01
C ARG A 289 -9.01 2.09 14.45
N SER A 290 -9.86 2.37 15.46
CA SER A 290 -10.05 3.74 15.93
C SER A 290 -8.79 4.41 16.45
N ARG A 291 -7.83 3.63 16.96
CA ARG A 291 -6.52 4.14 17.41
C ARG A 291 -5.56 4.34 16.24
N LEU A 292 -5.51 3.38 15.30
CA LEU A 292 -4.64 3.46 14.12
C LEU A 292 -5.04 4.62 13.18
N ASP A 293 -6.35 4.85 13.00
CA ASP A 293 -6.86 5.89 12.11
C ASP A 293 -6.53 7.31 12.63
N LYS A 294 -6.35 7.48 13.95
CA LYS A 294 -5.93 8.76 14.55
C LYS A 294 -4.46 9.11 14.28
N LEU A 295 -3.61 8.11 14.03
CA LEU A 295 -2.18 8.32 13.78
C LEU A 295 -1.89 8.80 12.34
N GLY A 296 -2.81 8.68 11.44
CA GLY A 296 -2.66 9.09 10.03
C GLY A 296 -3.28 10.45 9.71
N GLN A 297 -3.76 11.15 10.72
CA GLN A 297 -4.30 12.51 10.64
C GLN A 297 -3.29 13.51 11.16
#